data_de642d11fe61c021e036d73b3645d63e
#
_entry.id   de642d11fe61c021e036d73b3645d63e
#
_cell.length_a   1.000
_cell.length_b   1.000
_cell.length_c   1.000
_cell.angle_alpha   90.00
_cell.angle_beta   90.00
_cell.angle_gamma   90.00
#
_symmetry.space_group_name_H-M   'P 1'
#
loop_
_entity.id
_entity.type
_entity.pdbx_description
1 polymer ?
#
loop_
_entity_poly.entity_id
_entity_poly.type
_entity_poly.pdbx_seq_one_letter_code
_entity_poly.pdbx_strand_id
1 'polypeptide(L)'
;MTGLDPERDKILEVAAIATDWQFNEIDRMTAVVKVPKKLIEERMVGEFWEANPESYNSLVTQNEKGEDAEVVEDKILDFIEKNFGKEVYLAGNSIHQDKRFIVKEWPRLDARLHYRMFDVSAWKIYFENALKIKFTKRENHRALDDIEGSIEEIKYYLDYVKKDRS
;
A
#
# COMPACT_ATOMS: atom_id res chain seq x y z
N MET A 1 4.80 -1.86 -7.44
CA MET A 1 4.73 -3.12 -8.23
C MET A 1 5.07 -2.82 -9.67
N THR A 2 5.63 -3.78 -10.45
CA THR A 2 5.92 -3.58 -11.87
C THR A 2 4.67 -3.55 -12.75
N GLY A 3 3.56 -4.06 -12.25
CA GLY A 3 2.24 -4.09 -12.88
C GLY A 3 1.22 -4.69 -11.92
N LEU A 4 0.05 -5.13 -12.41
CA LEU A 4 -1.07 -5.59 -11.59
C LEU A 4 -1.35 -7.10 -11.66
N ASP A 5 -0.54 -7.84 -12.38
CA ASP A 5 -0.68 -9.30 -12.51
C ASP A 5 0.36 -10.02 -11.61
N PRO A 6 -0.04 -10.59 -10.46
CA PRO A 6 0.91 -11.22 -9.54
C PRO A 6 1.62 -12.44 -10.14
N GLU A 7 1.13 -13.02 -11.27
CA GLU A 7 1.82 -14.11 -11.95
C GLU A 7 3.02 -13.64 -12.78
N ARG A 8 3.02 -12.38 -13.18
CA ARG A 8 4.02 -11.80 -14.09
C ARG A 8 4.76 -10.62 -13.53
N ASP A 9 4.18 -9.97 -12.53
CA ASP A 9 4.69 -8.75 -11.94
C ASP A 9 5.30 -8.99 -10.56
N LYS A 10 6.09 -8.02 -10.08
CA LYS A 10 6.81 -8.07 -8.83
C LYS A 10 6.58 -6.82 -7.99
N ILE A 11 6.69 -6.98 -6.68
CA ILE A 11 6.76 -5.85 -5.76
C ILE A 11 8.11 -5.15 -5.96
N LEU A 12 8.08 -3.83 -6.16
CA LEU A 12 9.28 -2.99 -6.28
C LEU A 12 9.55 -2.18 -5.02
N GLU A 13 8.51 -1.63 -4.46
CA GLU A 13 8.57 -0.77 -3.28
C GLU A 13 7.43 -1.15 -2.36
N VAL A 14 7.70 -1.15 -1.08
CA VAL A 14 6.71 -1.29 -0.03
C VAL A 14 6.86 -0.15 0.97
N ALA A 15 5.74 0.37 1.42
CA ALA A 15 5.65 1.21 2.58
C ALA A 15 4.59 0.66 3.52
N ALA A 16 4.79 0.84 4.80
CA ALA A 16 3.81 0.50 5.83
C ALA A 16 3.79 1.58 6.91
N ILE A 17 2.60 1.95 7.34
CA ILE A 17 2.37 2.83 8.49
C ILE A 17 1.54 2.05 9.50
N ALA A 18 2.10 1.84 10.69
CA ALA A 18 1.37 1.28 11.83
C ALA A 18 0.50 2.39 12.44
N THR A 19 -0.78 2.11 12.64
CA THR A 19 -1.71 3.07 13.23
C THR A 19 -2.49 2.45 14.39
N ASP A 20 -3.02 3.30 15.26
CA ASP A 20 -4.10 2.94 16.17
C ASP A 20 -5.46 2.88 15.42
N TRP A 21 -6.55 2.55 16.14
CA TRP A 21 -7.90 2.53 15.58
C TRP A 21 -8.50 3.94 15.28
N GLN A 22 -7.81 4.99 15.66
CA GLN A 22 -8.11 6.37 15.29
C GLN A 22 -7.30 6.81 14.07
N PHE A 23 -6.53 5.88 13.47
CA PHE A 23 -5.60 6.11 12.35
C PHE A 23 -4.49 7.10 12.67
N ASN A 24 -4.13 7.27 13.96
CA ASN A 24 -2.93 8.00 14.33
C ASN A 24 -1.72 7.10 14.08
N GLU A 25 -0.70 7.68 13.45
CA GLU A 25 0.54 6.97 13.18
C GLU A 25 1.28 6.62 14.47
N ILE A 26 1.73 5.37 14.58
CA ILE A 26 2.57 4.84 15.66
C ILE A 26 4.01 4.72 15.17
N ASP A 27 4.18 4.17 13.96
CA ASP A 27 5.50 3.91 13.36
C ASP A 27 5.34 3.79 11.84
N ARG A 28 6.46 3.90 11.11
CA ARG A 28 6.49 3.71 9.66
C ARG A 28 7.73 3.00 9.18
N MET A 29 7.62 2.34 8.04
CA MET A 29 8.75 1.77 7.33
C MET A 29 8.60 1.90 5.81
N THR A 30 9.71 1.92 5.12
CA THR A 30 9.77 1.75 3.66
C THR A 30 10.89 0.78 3.31
N ALA A 31 10.71 0.02 2.24
CA ALA A 31 11.76 -0.82 1.70
C ALA A 31 11.62 -0.94 0.18
N VAL A 32 12.73 -1.20 -0.50
CA VAL A 32 12.79 -1.42 -1.94
C VAL A 32 13.21 -2.87 -2.19
N VAL A 33 12.42 -3.57 -2.99
CA VAL A 33 12.69 -4.95 -3.40
C VAL A 33 13.54 -4.92 -4.66
N LYS A 34 14.62 -5.69 -4.68
CA LYS A 34 15.46 -5.87 -5.86
C LYS A 34 14.74 -6.71 -6.90
N VAL A 35 14.50 -6.11 -8.05
CA VAL A 35 13.86 -6.76 -9.19
C VAL A 35 14.82 -6.72 -10.39
N PRO A 36 14.91 -7.80 -11.20
CA PRO A 36 15.75 -7.80 -12.39
C PRO A 36 15.41 -6.64 -13.33
N LYS A 37 16.42 -5.89 -13.78
CA LYS A 37 16.23 -4.73 -14.66
C LYS A 37 15.43 -5.07 -15.91
N LYS A 38 15.69 -6.23 -16.50
CA LYS A 38 14.94 -6.73 -17.65
C LYS A 38 13.44 -6.80 -17.39
N LEU A 39 13.03 -7.26 -16.20
CA LEU A 39 11.60 -7.33 -15.85
C LEU A 39 10.99 -5.93 -15.71
N ILE A 40 11.73 -4.98 -15.14
CA ILE A 40 11.29 -3.59 -15.05
C ILE A 40 11.05 -3.02 -16.47
N GLU A 41 12.02 -3.18 -17.37
CA GLU A 41 11.94 -2.70 -18.75
C GLU A 41 10.81 -3.37 -19.54
N GLU A 42 10.50 -4.64 -19.29
CA GLU A 42 9.44 -5.37 -19.98
C GLU A 42 8.04 -5.08 -19.40
N ARG A 43 7.93 -4.77 -18.11
CA ARG A 43 6.65 -4.69 -17.42
C ARG A 43 6.19 -3.26 -17.10
N MET A 44 7.12 -2.35 -16.82
CA MET A 44 6.79 -0.95 -16.52
C MET A 44 6.69 -0.14 -17.82
N VAL A 45 5.72 -0.48 -18.66
CA VAL A 45 5.46 0.12 -19.97
C VAL A 45 3.99 0.56 -20.09
N GLY A 46 3.69 1.45 -21.06
CA GLY A 46 2.35 1.92 -21.38
C GLY A 46 1.99 3.25 -20.75
N GLU A 47 0.78 3.71 -21.03
CA GLU A 47 0.29 5.07 -20.74
C GLU A 47 0.52 5.53 -19.29
N PHE A 48 0.36 4.63 -18.32
CA PHE A 48 0.57 4.97 -16.91
C PHE A 48 2.01 5.40 -16.64
N TRP A 49 3.00 4.63 -17.09
CA TRP A 49 4.40 4.95 -16.87
C TRP A 49 4.90 6.10 -17.73
N GLU A 50 4.34 6.25 -18.93
CA GLU A 50 4.60 7.41 -19.82
C GLU A 50 4.09 8.71 -19.20
N ALA A 51 2.94 8.66 -18.52
CA ALA A 51 2.37 9.79 -17.80
C ALA A 51 3.08 10.10 -16.48
N ASN A 52 3.85 9.15 -15.90
CA ASN A 52 4.51 9.28 -14.60
C ASN A 52 6.03 9.02 -14.68
N PRO A 53 6.79 9.75 -15.52
CA PRO A 53 8.21 9.48 -15.77
C PRO A 53 9.10 9.71 -14.54
N GLU A 54 8.74 10.63 -13.66
CA GLU A 54 9.48 10.88 -12.43
C GLU A 54 9.40 9.69 -11.48
N SER A 55 8.20 9.13 -11.28
CA SER A 55 7.99 7.93 -10.47
C SER A 55 8.73 6.73 -11.07
N TYR A 56 8.66 6.55 -12.40
CA TYR A 56 9.40 5.51 -13.11
C TYR A 56 10.91 5.60 -12.84
N ASN A 57 11.51 6.76 -13.13
CA ASN A 57 12.96 6.97 -12.96
C ASN A 57 13.41 6.79 -11.51
N SER A 58 12.61 7.27 -10.56
CA SER A 58 12.89 7.11 -9.15
C SER A 58 12.89 5.65 -8.73
N LEU A 59 11.89 4.85 -9.16
CA LEU A 59 11.81 3.42 -8.85
C LEU A 59 12.95 2.63 -9.50
N VAL A 60 13.32 2.92 -10.74
CA VAL A 60 14.47 2.30 -11.42
C VAL A 60 15.77 2.59 -10.66
N THR A 61 15.99 3.85 -10.27
CA THR A 61 17.18 4.25 -9.52
C THR A 61 17.25 3.59 -8.14
N GLN A 62 16.13 3.54 -7.43
CA GLN A 62 16.06 2.90 -6.12
C GLN A 62 16.26 1.39 -6.19
N ASN A 63 15.78 0.74 -7.26
CA ASN A 63 15.94 -0.69 -7.46
C ASN A 63 17.40 -1.15 -7.46
N GLU A 64 18.35 -0.29 -7.83
CA GLU A 64 19.78 -0.60 -7.76
C GLU A 64 20.25 -0.90 -6.34
N LYS A 65 19.63 -0.27 -5.35
CA LYS A 65 19.89 -0.42 -3.91
C LYS A 65 18.86 -1.30 -3.21
N GLY A 66 17.97 -1.93 -3.98
CA GLY A 66 16.94 -2.82 -3.46
C GLY A 66 17.54 -4.06 -2.80
N GLU A 67 16.77 -4.65 -1.90
CA GLU A 67 17.12 -5.86 -1.16
C GLU A 67 16.33 -7.06 -1.69
N ASP A 68 16.80 -8.25 -1.39
CA ASP A 68 16.08 -9.47 -1.75
C ASP A 68 14.68 -9.50 -1.10
N ALA A 69 13.72 -10.07 -1.80
CA ALA A 69 12.31 -10.09 -1.36
C ALA A 69 12.14 -10.73 0.03
N GLU A 70 12.91 -11.78 0.35
CA GLU A 70 12.89 -12.44 1.67
C GLU A 70 13.39 -11.51 2.78
N VAL A 71 14.44 -10.72 2.51
CA VAL A 71 14.97 -9.74 3.47
C VAL A 71 13.95 -8.64 3.74
N VAL A 72 13.24 -8.20 2.69
CA VAL A 72 12.18 -7.20 2.86
C VAL A 72 11.01 -7.79 3.63
N GLU A 73 10.62 -9.04 3.38
CA GLU A 73 9.60 -9.73 4.16
C GLU A 73 9.97 -9.81 5.65
N ASP A 74 11.22 -10.17 5.97
CA ASP A 74 11.73 -10.19 7.36
C ASP A 74 11.59 -8.81 8.03
N LYS A 75 11.98 -7.75 7.34
CA LYS A 75 11.82 -6.37 7.86
C LYS A 75 10.38 -5.99 8.15
N ILE A 76 9.45 -6.42 7.30
CA ILE A 76 8.01 -6.17 7.53
C ILE A 76 7.53 -6.97 8.74
N LEU A 77 7.96 -8.22 8.88
CA LEU A 77 7.60 -9.05 10.03
C LEU A 77 8.15 -8.48 11.34
N ASP A 78 9.40 -8.01 11.35
CA ASP A 78 10.00 -7.33 12.51
C ASP A 78 9.25 -6.03 12.86
N PHE A 79 8.86 -5.26 11.84
CA PHE A 79 8.05 -4.06 12.02
C PHE A 79 6.68 -4.39 12.65
N ILE A 80 6.04 -5.46 12.19
CA ILE A 80 4.77 -5.93 12.75
C ILE A 80 4.96 -6.39 14.20
N GLU A 81 5.98 -7.19 14.48
CA GLU A 81 6.24 -7.72 15.83
C GLU A 81 6.54 -6.59 16.83
N LYS A 82 7.25 -5.56 16.40
CA LYS A 82 7.54 -4.38 17.21
C LYS A 82 6.29 -3.59 17.60
N ASN A 83 5.33 -3.46 16.67
CA ASN A 83 4.24 -2.50 16.80
C ASN A 83 2.89 -3.13 17.17
N PHE A 84 2.72 -4.44 16.98
CA PHE A 84 1.43 -5.11 17.13
C PHE A 84 1.53 -6.42 17.93
N GLY A 85 0.46 -6.73 18.65
CA GLY A 85 0.28 -8.03 19.30
C GLY A 85 -0.19 -9.12 18.32
N LYS A 86 -1.29 -9.81 18.64
CA LYS A 86 -1.75 -10.97 17.87
C LYS A 86 -2.44 -10.61 16.55
N GLU A 87 -3.27 -9.59 16.54
CA GLU A 87 -4.11 -9.26 15.39
C GLU A 87 -3.57 -8.04 14.64
N VAL A 88 -3.29 -8.23 13.35
CA VAL A 88 -2.84 -7.18 12.43
C VAL A 88 -3.73 -7.19 11.20
N TYR A 89 -4.40 -6.08 10.95
CA TYR A 89 -5.27 -5.93 9.81
C TYR A 89 -4.55 -5.17 8.70
N LEU A 90 -4.55 -5.73 7.51
CA LEU A 90 -4.09 -5.03 6.31
C LEU A 90 -5.12 -3.97 5.93
N ALA A 91 -4.68 -2.73 5.72
CA ALA A 91 -5.54 -1.60 5.39
C ALA A 91 -4.98 -0.78 4.23
N GLY A 92 -5.86 -0.20 3.42
CA GLY A 92 -5.49 0.68 2.30
C GLY A 92 -6.60 0.81 1.26
N ASN A 93 -6.33 1.55 0.20
CA ASN A 93 -7.23 1.65 -0.94
C ASN A 93 -7.03 0.46 -1.89
N SER A 94 -8.13 -0.20 -2.30
CA SER A 94 -8.11 -1.38 -3.17
C SER A 94 -7.13 -2.46 -2.69
N ILE A 95 -7.03 -2.60 -1.38
CA ILE A 95 -6.00 -3.38 -0.68
C ILE A 95 -6.00 -4.86 -1.06
N HIS A 96 -7.08 -5.35 -1.67
CA HIS A 96 -7.15 -6.69 -2.22
C HIS A 96 -6.09 -6.94 -3.31
N GLN A 97 -5.66 -5.90 -4.03
CA GLN A 97 -4.60 -6.04 -5.03
C GLN A 97 -3.25 -6.31 -4.36
N ASP A 98 -2.92 -5.53 -3.33
CA ASP A 98 -1.69 -5.74 -2.54
C ASP A 98 -1.69 -7.13 -1.90
N LYS A 99 -2.85 -7.56 -1.36
CA LYS A 99 -3.01 -8.89 -0.77
C LYS A 99 -2.66 -10.03 -1.74
N ARG A 100 -3.02 -9.91 -3.03
CA ARG A 100 -2.68 -10.92 -4.04
C ARG A 100 -1.17 -11.08 -4.22
N PHE A 101 -0.42 -9.99 -4.20
CA PHE A 101 1.04 -10.00 -4.26
C PHE A 101 1.64 -10.55 -2.97
N ILE A 102 1.13 -10.15 -1.80
CA ILE A 102 1.58 -10.65 -0.50
C ILE A 102 1.43 -12.16 -0.42
N VAL A 103 0.27 -12.70 -0.78
CA VAL A 103 0.02 -14.17 -0.79
C VAL A 103 1.06 -14.91 -1.62
N LYS A 104 1.48 -14.33 -2.75
CA LYS A 104 2.41 -14.97 -3.67
C LYS A 104 3.87 -14.80 -3.30
N GLU A 105 4.27 -13.58 -2.94
CA GLU A 105 5.68 -13.25 -2.75
C GLU A 105 6.13 -13.32 -1.29
N TRP A 106 5.21 -13.11 -0.34
CA TRP A 106 5.47 -13.03 1.09
C TRP A 106 4.51 -13.90 1.92
N PRO A 107 4.60 -15.24 1.79
CA PRO A 107 3.67 -16.15 2.46
C PRO A 107 3.75 -16.13 3.98
N ARG A 108 4.90 -15.78 4.57
CA ARG A 108 5.04 -15.62 6.03
C ARG A 108 4.32 -14.37 6.51
N LEU A 109 4.41 -13.28 5.74
CA LEU A 109 3.63 -12.07 6.00
C LEU A 109 2.13 -12.36 5.87
N ASP A 110 1.73 -13.08 4.81
CA ASP A 110 0.33 -13.48 4.62
C ASP A 110 -0.23 -14.24 5.83
N ALA A 111 0.52 -15.20 6.35
CA ALA A 111 0.16 -16.00 7.52
C ALA A 111 0.08 -15.17 8.83
N ARG A 112 0.80 -14.04 8.90
CA ARG A 112 0.81 -13.14 10.06
C ARG A 112 -0.37 -12.18 10.07
N LEU A 113 -0.91 -11.85 8.90
CA LEU A 113 -2.03 -10.90 8.74
C LEU A 113 -3.37 -11.57 9.06
N HIS A 114 -4.26 -10.81 9.65
CA HIS A 114 -5.65 -11.24 9.80
C HIS A 114 -6.30 -11.42 8.42
N TYR A 115 -7.20 -12.42 8.27
CA TYR A 115 -7.86 -12.69 6.98
C TYR A 115 -8.79 -11.57 6.51
N ARG A 116 -9.32 -10.75 7.44
CA ARG A 116 -10.11 -9.57 7.11
C ARG A 116 -9.18 -8.40 6.83
N MET A 117 -9.59 -7.57 5.88
CA MET A 117 -8.88 -6.36 5.47
C MET A 117 -9.77 -5.13 5.69
N PHE A 118 -9.14 -3.98 5.90
CA PHE A 118 -9.83 -2.71 5.95
C PHE A 118 -9.63 -1.96 4.63
N ASP A 119 -10.60 -2.09 3.71
CA ASP A 119 -10.53 -1.44 2.40
C ASP A 119 -11.19 -0.07 2.43
N VAL A 120 -10.38 0.98 2.32
CA VAL A 120 -10.83 2.39 2.30
C VAL A 120 -11.65 2.68 1.05
N SER A 121 -11.43 1.96 -0.06
CA SER A 121 -12.21 2.12 -1.29
C SER A 121 -13.69 1.79 -1.10
N ALA A 122 -14.04 0.90 -0.18
CA ALA A 122 -15.44 0.61 0.15
C ALA A 122 -16.15 1.83 0.76
N TRP A 123 -15.45 2.57 1.63
CA TRP A 123 -15.94 3.83 2.20
C TRP A 123 -16.08 4.89 1.10
N LYS A 124 -15.08 5.03 0.25
CA LYS A 124 -15.12 5.94 -0.90
C LYS A 124 -16.37 5.71 -1.76
N ILE A 125 -16.61 4.45 -2.17
CA ILE A 125 -17.76 4.09 -2.99
C ILE A 125 -19.07 4.51 -2.31
N TYR A 126 -19.24 4.23 -1.01
CA TYR A 126 -20.44 4.58 -0.28
C TYR A 126 -20.61 6.11 -0.16
N PHE A 127 -19.58 6.83 0.25
CA PHE A 127 -19.63 8.27 0.45
C PHE A 127 -19.90 9.03 -0.85
N GLU A 128 -19.24 8.66 -1.94
CA GLU A 128 -19.42 9.30 -3.24
C GLU A 128 -20.81 9.01 -3.85
N ASN A 129 -21.28 7.77 -3.74
CA ASN A 129 -22.52 7.38 -4.42
C ASN A 129 -23.78 7.61 -3.59
N ALA A 130 -23.77 7.31 -2.29
CA ALA A 130 -24.93 7.48 -1.42
C ALA A 130 -25.03 8.90 -0.84
N LEU A 131 -23.91 9.44 -0.35
CA LEU A 131 -23.90 10.71 0.36
C LEU A 131 -23.47 11.91 -0.51
N LYS A 132 -22.98 11.66 -1.73
CA LYS A 132 -22.45 12.69 -2.66
C LYS A 132 -21.28 13.49 -2.09
N ILE A 133 -20.51 12.85 -1.21
CA ILE A 133 -19.33 13.43 -0.57
C ILE A 133 -18.10 12.86 -1.23
N LYS A 134 -17.22 13.72 -1.70
CA LYS A 134 -15.99 13.35 -2.40
C LYS A 134 -14.77 13.86 -1.63
N PHE A 135 -13.80 12.96 -1.40
CA PHE A 135 -12.45 13.30 -0.95
C PHE A 135 -11.53 13.45 -2.16
N THR A 136 -10.74 14.54 -2.19
CA THR A 136 -9.75 14.76 -3.26
C THR A 136 -8.37 14.39 -2.74
N LYS A 137 -7.87 13.26 -3.17
CA LYS A 137 -6.54 12.76 -2.83
C LYS A 137 -5.48 13.41 -3.73
N ARG A 138 -4.30 13.69 -3.15
CA ARG A 138 -3.11 14.01 -3.94
C ARG A 138 -2.49 12.71 -4.46
N GLU A 139 -2.23 12.62 -5.74
CA GLU A 139 -1.66 11.42 -6.36
C GLU A 139 -0.19 11.68 -6.69
N ASN A 140 0.73 11.02 -5.98
CA ASN A 140 2.16 11.08 -6.26
C ASN A 140 2.73 9.73 -6.74
N HIS A 141 1.90 8.67 -6.73
CA HIS A 141 2.26 7.31 -7.16
C HIS A 141 3.52 6.74 -6.51
N ARG A 142 3.73 7.12 -5.24
CA ARG A 142 4.77 6.56 -4.37
C ARG A 142 4.11 5.87 -3.19
N ALA A 143 4.65 4.72 -2.80
CA ALA A 143 4.01 3.85 -1.81
C ALA A 143 3.68 4.59 -0.50
N LEU A 144 4.58 5.41 0.01
CA LEU A 144 4.34 6.16 1.25
C LEU A 144 3.27 7.24 1.08
N ASP A 145 3.34 8.05 0.02
CA ASP A 145 2.37 9.12 -0.24
C ASP A 145 0.96 8.55 -0.45
N ASP A 146 0.87 7.40 -1.12
CA ASP A 146 -0.41 6.71 -1.36
C ASP A 146 -1.06 6.22 -0.07
N ILE A 147 -0.24 5.73 0.89
CA ILE A 147 -0.72 5.31 2.21
C ILE A 147 -1.15 6.51 3.05
N GLU A 148 -0.35 7.57 3.10
CA GLU A 148 -0.69 8.81 3.80
C GLU A 148 -2.02 9.37 3.29
N GLY A 149 -2.21 9.43 1.98
CA GLY A 149 -3.48 9.83 1.37
C GLY A 149 -4.64 8.89 1.71
N SER A 150 -4.40 7.59 1.89
CA SER A 150 -5.44 6.64 2.32
C SER A 150 -5.85 6.86 3.79
N ILE A 151 -4.89 7.21 4.65
CA ILE A 151 -5.14 7.56 6.05
C ILE A 151 -5.93 8.87 6.14
N GLU A 152 -5.56 9.89 5.36
CA GLU A 152 -6.30 11.16 5.29
C GLU A 152 -7.73 10.94 4.82
N GLU A 153 -7.93 10.11 3.80
CA GLU A 153 -9.23 9.79 3.23
C GLU A 153 -10.16 9.13 4.26
N ILE A 154 -9.68 8.10 4.96
CA ILE A 154 -10.51 7.45 5.97
C ILE A 154 -10.80 8.35 7.16
N LYS A 155 -9.86 9.16 7.62
CA LYS A 155 -10.09 10.16 8.67
C LYS A 155 -11.17 11.16 8.28
N TYR A 156 -11.14 11.64 7.03
CA TYR A 156 -12.16 12.53 6.49
C TYR A 156 -13.57 11.92 6.57
N TYR A 157 -13.73 10.66 6.15
CA TYR A 157 -15.02 9.98 6.22
C TYR A 157 -15.48 9.74 7.66
N LEU A 158 -14.59 9.37 8.55
CA LEU A 158 -14.91 9.16 9.97
C LEU A 158 -15.33 10.45 10.67
N ASP A 159 -14.70 11.55 10.36
CA ASP A 159 -15.07 12.87 10.92
C ASP A 159 -16.45 13.31 10.45
N TYR A 160 -16.82 12.99 9.21
CA TYR A 160 -18.16 13.23 8.72
C TYR A 160 -19.21 12.43 9.51
N VAL A 161 -18.97 11.13 9.72
CA VAL A 161 -19.88 10.26 10.49
C VAL A 161 -20.03 10.72 11.94
N LYS A 162 -18.95 11.24 12.56
CA LYS A 162 -19.00 11.76 13.95
C LYS A 162 -19.85 13.02 14.04
N LYS A 163 -19.73 13.95 13.08
CA LYS A 163 -20.48 15.21 13.05
C LYS A 163 -21.98 15.00 12.85
N ASP A 164 -22.37 13.99 12.09
CA ASP A 164 -23.79 13.67 11.83
C ASP A 164 -24.49 13.02 13.04
N ARG A 165 -23.73 12.65 14.08
CA ARG A 165 -24.24 12.08 15.35
C ARG A 165 -24.35 13.10 16.48
N SER A 166 -23.94 14.34 16.25
CA SER A 166 -23.99 15.44 17.23
C SER A 166 -25.15 16.40 16.90
#